data_31068da9c17f4f67058f5387ad8d4b1a
#
_entry.id   31068da9c17f4f67058f5387ad8d4b1a
#
_cell.length_a   1.000
_cell.length_b   1.000
_cell.length_c   1.000
_cell.angle_alpha   90.00
_cell.angle_beta   90.00
_cell.angle_gamma   90.00
#
_symmetry.space_group_name_H-M   'P 1'
#
loop_
_entity.id
_entity.type
_entity.pdbx_description
1 polymer ?
#
loop_
_entity_poly.entity_id
_entity_poly.type
_entity_poly.pdbx_seq_one_letter_code
_entity_poly.pdbx_strand_id
1 'polypeptide(L)' 'MRKLFLSLVFLSVLLSIHANPGIKGIVIDQTTRKALDYAHVVLYDGDHIVEEAMTEANGSFLIQPVKPGTYSIRIHFL' A
#
# COMPACT_ATOMS: atom_id res chain seq x y z
N MET A 1 32.13 -4.79 3.84
CA MET A 1 31.78 -4.56 3.68
C MET A 1 30.50 -4.25 3.69
N ARG A 2 29.82 -4.15 4.47
CA ARG A 2 28.67 -3.76 4.48
C ARG A 2 28.40 -2.52 3.95
N LYS A 3 29.29 -1.70 3.92
CA LYS A 3 29.13 -0.47 3.41
C LYS A 3 28.78 -0.55 2.01
N LEU A 4 29.34 -1.43 1.26
CA LEU A 4 29.07 -1.55 -0.10
C LEU A 4 27.68 -2.02 -0.29
N PHE A 5 27.25 -2.87 0.58
CA PHE A 5 25.93 -3.38 0.54
C PHE A 5 24.91 -2.27 0.65
N LEU A 6 25.17 -1.34 1.50
CA LEU A 6 24.29 -0.23 1.67
C LEU A 6 24.19 0.61 0.42
N SER A 7 25.26 0.77 -0.27
CA SER A 7 25.28 1.53 -1.48
C SER A 7 24.40 0.90 -2.53
N LEU A 8 24.45 -0.39 -2.62
CA LEU A 8 23.66 -1.08 -3.60
C LEU A 8 22.18 -0.94 -3.30
N VAL A 9 21.84 -1.00 -2.05
CA VAL A 9 20.45 -0.89 -1.68
C VAL A 9 19.95 0.49 -2.03
N PHE A 10 20.77 1.49 -1.79
CA PHE A 10 20.40 2.85 -2.08
C PHE A 10 20.17 3.02 -3.58
N LEU A 11 20.97 2.41 -4.37
CA LEU A 11 20.85 2.51 -5.80
C LEU A 11 19.54 1.87 -6.26
N SER A 12 19.16 0.77 -5.67
CA SER A 12 17.93 0.13 -6.03
C SER A 12 16.75 1.03 -5.75
N VAL A 13 16.80 1.74 -4.66
CA VAL A 13 15.72 2.62 -4.31
C VAL A 13 15.60 3.73 -5.33
N LEU A 14 16.71 4.24 -5.81
CA LEU A 14 16.68 5.29 -6.80
C LEU A 14 16.03 4.80 -8.08
N LEU A 15 16.28 3.57 -8.44
CA LEU A 15 15.69 3.03 -9.63
C LEU A 15 14.18 2.93 -9.48
N SER A 16 13.73 2.62 -8.29
CA SER A 16 12.30 2.47 -8.08
C SER A 16 11.56 3.79 -8.17
N ILE A 17 12.25 4.90 -8.13
CA ILE A 17 11.60 6.19 -8.25
C ILE A 17 10.95 6.33 -9.62
N HIS A 18 11.46 5.62 -10.61
CA HIS A 18 10.91 5.73 -11.93
C HIS A 18 9.61 4.95 -12.09
N ALA A 19 9.28 4.10 -11.15
CA ALA A 19 8.03 3.36 -11.24
C ALA A 19 6.92 4.24 -10.68
N ASN A 20 5.69 3.91 -10.96
CA ASN A 20 4.57 4.60 -10.37
C ASN A 20 4.45 4.14 -8.94
N PRO A 21 4.75 4.98 -7.97
CA PRO A 21 4.68 4.54 -6.60
C PRO A 21 3.25 4.22 -6.21
N GLY A 22 3.10 3.26 -5.35
CA GLY A 22 1.78 2.86 -4.92
C GLY A 22 1.84 2.09 -3.62
N ILE A 23 0.67 1.73 -3.14
CA ILE A 23 0.52 0.95 -1.93
C ILE A 23 -0.28 -0.27 -2.30
N LYS A 24 0.24 -1.44 -1.99
CA LYS A 24 -0.52 -2.65 -2.24
C LYS A 24 -0.49 -3.52 -1.01
N GLY A 25 -1.49 -4.34 -0.85
CA GLY A 25 -1.56 -5.19 0.30
C GLY A 25 -2.74 -6.13 0.20
N ILE A 26 -3.02 -6.79 1.30
CA ILE A 26 -4.10 -7.74 1.39
C ILE A 26 -4.86 -7.45 2.67
N VAL A 27 -6.18 -7.45 2.59
CA VAL A 27 -7.03 -7.23 3.75
C VAL A 27 -7.58 -8.58 4.19
N ILE A 28 -7.40 -8.91 5.45
CA ILE A 28 -7.92 -10.15 5.99
C ILE A 28 -8.70 -9.88 7.25
N ASP A 29 -9.61 -10.76 7.56
CA ASP A 29 -10.37 -10.68 8.79
C ASP A 29 -9.48 -11.19 9.93
N GLN A 30 -9.32 -10.40 10.96
CA GLN A 30 -8.42 -10.73 12.04
C GLN A 30 -8.84 -12.00 12.78
N THR A 31 -10.12 -12.24 12.88
CA THR A 31 -10.66 -13.38 13.60
C THR A 31 -10.62 -14.66 12.78
N THR A 32 -11.12 -14.60 11.56
CA THR A 32 -11.23 -15.81 10.73
C THR A 32 -10.01 -16.03 9.87
N ARG A 33 -9.19 -15.00 9.71
CA ARG A 33 -8.00 -15.01 8.86
C ARG A 33 -8.34 -15.19 7.39
N LYS A 34 -9.56 -14.96 7.00
CA LYS A 34 -9.95 -15.08 5.61
C LYS A 34 -9.84 -13.73 4.92
N ALA A 35 -9.54 -13.77 3.65
CA ALA A 35 -9.45 -12.55 2.85
C ALA A 35 -10.81 -11.88 2.76
N LEU A 36 -10.82 -10.56 2.77
CA LEU A 36 -12.06 -9.81 2.67
C LEU A 36 -12.22 -9.29 1.24
N ASP A 37 -13.28 -9.76 0.61
CA ASP A 37 -13.64 -9.40 -0.74
C ASP A 37 -14.49 -8.14 -0.70
N TYR A 38 -14.26 -7.24 -1.63
CA TYR A 38 -15.02 -5.99 -1.72
C TYR A 38 -14.94 -5.11 -0.48
N ALA A 39 -13.84 -5.15 0.22
CA ALA A 39 -13.61 -4.20 1.30
C ALA A 39 -13.17 -2.88 0.66
N HIS A 40 -13.60 -1.78 1.22
CA HIS A 40 -13.27 -0.45 0.70
C HIS A 40 -12.04 0.06 1.44
N VAL A 41 -10.98 0.30 0.72
CA VAL A 41 -9.71 0.75 1.28
C VAL A 41 -9.57 2.22 0.97
N VAL A 42 -9.45 3.04 1.99
CA VAL A 42 -9.37 4.50 1.79
C VAL A 42 -8.06 5.01 2.35
N LEU A 43 -7.34 5.75 1.55
CA LEU A 43 -6.08 6.34 1.93
C LEU A 43 -6.29 7.79 2.31
N TYR A 44 -5.86 8.16 3.50
CA TYR A 44 -6.03 9.51 4.01
C TYR A 44 -4.69 10.22 4.24
N ASP A 45 -4.70 11.51 3.97
CA ASP A 45 -3.61 12.38 4.35
C ASP A 45 -4.26 13.34 5.35
N GLY A 46 -4.11 13.07 6.64
CA GLY A 46 -4.83 13.80 7.66
C GLY A 46 -6.31 13.50 7.52
N ASP A 47 -7.10 14.51 7.25
CA ASP A 47 -8.54 14.34 7.08
C ASP A 47 -8.95 14.27 5.62
N HIS A 48 -8.00 14.36 4.72
CA HIS A 48 -8.32 14.37 3.30
C HIS A 48 -8.20 12.98 2.70
N ILE A 49 -9.16 12.61 1.87
CA ILE A 49 -9.10 11.36 1.14
C ILE A 49 -8.18 11.58 -0.06
N VAL A 50 -7.17 10.76 -0.17
CA VAL A 50 -6.21 10.86 -1.26
C VAL A 50 -6.60 9.90 -2.39
N GLU A 51 -6.89 8.66 -2.03
CA GLU A 51 -7.24 7.64 -3.00
C GLU A 51 -8.07 6.56 -2.34
N GLU A 52 -8.75 5.78 -3.17
CA GLU A 52 -9.59 4.70 -2.69
C GLU A 52 -9.46 3.50 -3.61
N ALA A 53 -9.68 2.33 -3.06
CA ALA A 53 -9.65 1.10 -3.84
C ALA A 53 -10.59 0.09 -3.19
N MET A 54 -10.97 -0.93 -3.96
CA MET A 54 -11.74 -2.03 -3.43
C MET A 54 -10.88 -3.26 -3.50
N THR A 55 -11.01 -4.14 -2.53
CA THR A 55 -10.24 -5.37 -2.58
C THR A 55 -10.86 -6.34 -3.57
N GLU A 56 -10.03 -7.21 -4.08
CA GLU A 56 -10.47 -8.27 -4.97
C GLU A 56 -10.81 -9.51 -4.16
N ALA A 57 -11.23 -10.56 -4.82
CA ALA A 57 -11.68 -11.78 -4.14
C ALA A 57 -10.65 -12.34 -3.18
N ASN A 58 -9.38 -12.17 -3.48
CA ASN A 58 -8.32 -12.65 -2.61
C ASN A 58 -7.92 -11.61 -1.57
N GLY A 59 -8.69 -10.54 -1.43
CA GLY A 59 -8.42 -9.50 -0.46
C GLY A 59 -7.36 -8.50 -0.87
N SER A 60 -6.80 -8.63 -2.06
CA SER A 60 -5.72 -7.76 -2.48
C SER A 60 -6.23 -6.42 -2.97
N PHE A 61 -5.42 -5.39 -2.80
CA PHE A 61 -5.73 -4.07 -3.32
C PHE A 61 -4.45 -3.39 -3.80
N LEU A 62 -4.64 -2.40 -4.65
CA LEU A 62 -3.53 -1.61 -5.15
C LEU A 62 -4.01 -0.17 -5.28
N ILE A 63 -3.29 0.75 -4.70
CA ILE A 63 -3.58 2.17 -4.81
C ILE A 63 -2.38 2.83 -5.43
N GLN A 64 -2.52 3.41 -6.61
CA GLN A 64 -1.43 4.12 -7.27
C GLN A 64 -1.98 5.03 -8.34
N PRO A 65 -1.26 6.10 -8.66
CA PRO A 65 0.00 6.45 -8.03
C PRO A 65 -0.24 7.22 -6.74
N VAL A 66 0.73 7.20 -5.86
CA VAL A 66 0.65 7.89 -4.59
C VAL A 66 1.94 8.67 -4.39
N LYS A 67 1.85 9.92 -4.03
CA LYS A 67 3.04 10.71 -3.78
C LYS A 67 3.70 10.25 -2.49
N PRO A 68 5.01 10.34 -2.39
CA PRO A 68 5.68 9.96 -1.15
C PRO A 68 5.14 10.79 0.01
N GLY A 69 4.98 10.17 1.14
CA GLY A 69 4.45 10.85 2.31
C GLY A 69 4.00 9.87 3.36
N THR A 70 3.35 10.41 4.37
CA THR A 70 2.82 9.61 5.46
C THR A 70 1.31 9.63 5.36
N TYR A 71 0.73 8.44 5.38
CA TYR A 71 -0.71 8.32 5.18
C TYR A 71 -1.31 7.37 6.20
N SER A 72 -2.62 7.44 6.37
CA SER A 72 -3.32 6.43 7.15
C SER A 72 -4.28 5.71 6.22
N ILE A 73 -4.55 4.46 6.53
CA ILE A 73 -5.45 3.64 5.74
C ILE A 73 -6.62 3.24 6.62
N ARG A 74 -7.81 3.38 6.08
CA ARG A 74 -9.01 2.94 6.77
C ARG A 74 -9.73 1.93 5.88
N ILE A 75 -10.26 0.90 6.50
CA ILE A 75 -10.93 -0.17 5.78
C ILE A 75 -12.39 -0.17 6.19
N HIS A 76 -13.27 -0.15 5.21
CA HIS A 76 -14.71 -0.24 5.46
C HIS A 76 -15.22 -1.52 4.82
N PHE A 77 -15.92 -2.30 5.60
CA PHE A 77 -16.42 -3.57 5.10
C PHE A 77 -17.81 -3.81 5.66
N LEU A 78 -18.71 -4.19 4.81
CA LEU A 78 -20.10 -4.40 5.21
C LEU A 78 -20.37 -5.81 5.65
#